data_38d199e6ba4ca150a05a3f7fbf086c70
#
_entry.id   38d199e6ba4ca150a05a3f7fbf086c70
#
_cell.length_a   1.000
_cell.length_b   1.000
_cell.length_c   1.000
_cell.angle_alpha   90.00
_cell.angle_beta   90.00
_cell.angle_gamma   90.00
#
_symmetry.space_group_name_H-M   'P 1'
#
loop_
_entity.id
_entity.type
_entity.pdbx_description
1 polymer ?
#
loop_
_entity_poly.entity_id
_entity_poly.type
_entity_poly.pdbx_seq_one_letter_code
_entity_poly.pdbx_strand_id
1 'polypeptide(L)'
;IPNDLVIYTALKEAKNLGIKSVMTGDGADELFAGYSYMHELSHEDLNAYIRALSQTMWFSSNKLGAFLGVEIKQPYRDKKIVDFALELDPDLKIRKKDGRKYGKWILRTAFEAELGAVAWREKEPIELGSGTTTLRDVIRGKISDAEFEAKKRAYGMEFMNKEHLFFYEIYKEVVGEIPRPEGNEKEKVCPLCRAGLPRNKFHCNICGFSYPLGKYLGDKH
;
A
#
# COMPACT_ATOMS: atom_id res chain seq x y z
N ILE A 1 -5.48 6.39 -1.63
CA ILE A 1 -6.86 6.65 -2.13
C ILE A 1 -6.92 6.64 -3.66
N PRO A 2 -6.02 7.26 -4.47
CA PRO A 2 -6.08 7.09 -5.93
C PRO A 2 -6.11 5.62 -6.37
N ASN A 3 -5.30 4.77 -5.75
CA ASN A 3 -5.29 3.32 -6.00
C ASN A 3 -6.62 2.67 -5.67
N ASP A 4 -7.24 3.05 -4.56
CA ASP A 4 -8.52 2.48 -4.12
C ASP A 4 -9.66 2.80 -5.10
N LEU A 5 -9.62 3.99 -5.73
CA LEU A 5 -10.59 4.35 -6.76
C LEU A 5 -10.45 3.46 -8.01
N VAL A 6 -9.23 3.15 -8.42
CA VAL A 6 -9.00 2.23 -9.55
C VAL A 6 -9.54 0.85 -9.23
N ILE A 7 -9.18 0.32 -8.05
CA ILE A 7 -9.65 -1.00 -7.59
C ILE A 7 -11.17 -1.02 -7.46
N TYR A 8 -11.76 0.02 -6.85
CA TYR A 8 -13.21 0.13 -6.73
C TYR A 8 -13.91 0.13 -8.09
N THR A 9 -13.40 0.91 -9.04
CA THR A 9 -14.00 1.01 -10.39
C THR A 9 -13.94 -0.34 -11.12
N ALA A 10 -12.78 -1.02 -11.06
CA ALA A 10 -12.61 -2.34 -11.67
C ALA A 10 -13.54 -3.39 -11.03
N LEU A 11 -13.65 -3.42 -9.70
CA LEU A 11 -14.53 -4.34 -8.99
C LEU A 11 -16.00 -4.04 -9.22
N LYS A 12 -16.36 -2.75 -9.33
CA LYS A 12 -17.72 -2.33 -9.66
C LYS A 12 -18.12 -2.81 -11.05
N GLU A 13 -17.21 -2.69 -12.02
CA GLU A 13 -17.45 -3.19 -13.38
C GLU A 13 -17.55 -4.71 -13.41
N ALA A 14 -16.66 -5.43 -12.70
CA ALA A 14 -16.76 -6.87 -12.55
C ALA A 14 -18.14 -7.29 -12.01
N LYS A 15 -18.63 -6.60 -10.97
CA LYS A 15 -19.97 -6.83 -10.43
C LYS A 15 -21.08 -6.58 -11.47
N ASN A 16 -20.99 -5.48 -12.24
CA ASN A 16 -21.95 -5.16 -13.30
C ASN A 16 -22.02 -6.24 -14.38
N LEU A 17 -20.88 -6.87 -14.66
CA LEU A 17 -20.76 -8.01 -15.59
C LEU A 17 -21.17 -9.35 -14.97
N GLY A 18 -21.65 -9.36 -13.72
CA GLY A 18 -22.07 -10.58 -13.02
C GLY A 18 -20.92 -11.47 -12.55
N ILE A 19 -19.68 -10.95 -12.54
CA ILE A 19 -18.50 -11.66 -12.03
C ILE A 19 -18.57 -11.70 -10.50
N LYS A 20 -18.57 -12.90 -9.94
CA LYS A 20 -18.70 -13.12 -8.49
C LYS A 20 -17.36 -13.14 -7.75
N SER A 21 -16.28 -13.48 -8.43
CA SER A 21 -14.95 -13.51 -7.83
C SER A 21 -13.89 -12.94 -8.78
N VAL A 22 -12.93 -12.20 -8.20
CA VAL A 22 -11.81 -11.58 -8.92
C VAL A 22 -10.51 -12.03 -8.26
N MET A 23 -9.54 -12.43 -9.08
CA MET A 23 -8.19 -12.76 -8.62
C MET A 23 -7.31 -11.51 -8.71
N THR A 24 -6.54 -11.22 -7.65
CA THR A 24 -5.61 -10.09 -7.61
C THR A 24 -4.17 -10.56 -7.40
N GLY A 25 -3.20 -9.72 -7.82
CA GLY A 25 -1.77 -9.94 -7.59
C GLY A 25 -1.28 -9.42 -6.23
N ASP A 26 -2.18 -9.12 -5.31
CA ASP A 26 -1.86 -8.60 -3.98
C ASP A 26 -0.93 -9.56 -3.22
N GLY A 27 0.11 -9.03 -2.60
CA GLY A 27 1.11 -9.80 -1.87
C GLY A 27 2.38 -10.12 -2.67
N ALA A 28 2.32 -10.05 -4.00
CA ALA A 28 3.49 -10.36 -4.83
C ALA A 28 4.65 -9.36 -4.64
N ASP A 29 4.34 -8.08 -4.55
CA ASP A 29 5.35 -7.04 -4.32
C ASP A 29 5.95 -7.13 -2.92
N GLU A 30 5.14 -7.42 -1.93
CA GLU A 30 5.51 -7.57 -0.52
C GLU A 30 6.42 -8.77 -0.28
N LEU A 31 6.08 -9.92 -0.86
CA LEU A 31 6.78 -11.18 -0.62
C LEU A 31 8.05 -11.35 -1.48
N PHE A 32 8.04 -10.82 -2.68
CA PHE A 32 9.11 -11.01 -3.67
C PHE A 32 9.88 -9.72 -3.99
N ALA A 33 9.86 -8.76 -3.07
CA ALA A 33 10.62 -7.51 -3.16
C ALA A 33 10.34 -6.70 -4.43
N GLY A 34 9.06 -6.49 -4.76
CA GLY A 34 8.64 -5.76 -5.95
C GLY A 34 8.84 -4.25 -5.89
N TYR A 35 9.05 -3.67 -4.72
CA TYR A 35 9.23 -2.24 -4.52
C TYR A 35 10.70 -1.82 -4.61
N SER A 36 11.00 -0.74 -5.32
CA SER A 36 12.37 -0.28 -5.55
C SER A 36 13.14 0.05 -4.26
N TYR A 37 12.46 0.59 -3.24
CA TYR A 37 13.10 0.87 -1.96
C TYR A 37 13.60 -0.39 -1.23
N MET A 38 13.03 -1.57 -1.50
CA MET A 38 13.48 -2.84 -0.95
C MET A 38 14.82 -3.29 -1.57
N HIS A 39 15.16 -2.77 -2.75
CA HIS A 39 16.38 -3.15 -3.45
C HIS A 39 17.67 -2.57 -2.82
N GLU A 40 17.54 -1.65 -1.89
CA GLU A 40 18.66 -1.02 -1.18
C GLU A 40 18.87 -1.61 0.23
N LEU A 41 18.00 -2.53 0.66
CA LEU A 41 18.14 -3.22 1.94
C LEU A 41 19.24 -4.29 1.87
N SER A 42 19.91 -4.53 3.00
CA SER A 42 20.75 -5.72 3.17
C SER A 42 19.89 -6.99 3.09
N HIS A 43 20.50 -8.14 2.83
CA HIS A 43 19.77 -9.42 2.80
C HIS A 43 19.07 -9.73 4.13
N GLU A 44 19.72 -9.42 5.26
CA GLU A 44 19.12 -9.59 6.59
C GLU A 44 17.91 -8.69 6.78
N ASP A 45 18.05 -7.40 6.47
CA ASP A 45 16.98 -6.42 6.60
C ASP A 45 15.81 -6.72 5.66
N LEU A 46 16.11 -7.13 4.42
CA LEU A 46 15.08 -7.52 3.44
C LEU A 46 14.25 -8.69 3.97
N ASN A 47 14.90 -9.74 4.48
CA ASN A 47 14.20 -10.90 5.04
C ASN A 47 13.39 -10.54 6.28
N ALA A 48 13.95 -9.73 7.19
CA ALA A 48 13.23 -9.23 8.37
C ALA A 48 12.01 -8.40 7.97
N TYR A 49 12.16 -7.53 6.98
CA TYR A 49 11.09 -6.68 6.48
C TYR A 49 9.98 -7.48 5.80
N ILE A 50 10.31 -8.43 4.90
CA ILE A 50 9.32 -9.29 4.24
C ILE A 50 8.56 -10.12 5.28
N ARG A 51 9.25 -10.66 6.29
CA ARG A 51 8.62 -11.41 7.39
C ARG A 51 7.63 -10.55 8.17
N ALA A 52 7.98 -9.31 8.50
CA ALA A 52 7.09 -8.38 9.18
C ALA A 52 5.88 -8.00 8.30
N LEU A 53 6.08 -7.75 7.00
CA LEU A 53 5.00 -7.49 6.06
C LEU A 53 4.05 -8.67 5.93
N SER A 54 4.56 -9.89 5.81
CA SER A 54 3.73 -11.09 5.62
C SER A 54 2.71 -11.31 6.75
N GLN A 55 3.03 -10.84 7.97
CA GLN A 55 2.16 -10.91 9.13
C GLN A 55 1.10 -9.80 9.19
N THR A 56 1.36 -8.67 8.55
CA THR A 56 0.56 -7.45 8.72
C THR A 56 -0.05 -6.93 7.42
N MET A 57 0.29 -7.50 6.26
CA MET A 57 -0.20 -7.03 4.96
C MET A 57 -1.72 -7.14 4.87
N TRP A 58 -2.31 -6.04 4.48
CA TRP A 58 -3.74 -5.91 4.26
C TRP A 58 -3.99 -5.07 3.01
N PHE A 59 -4.90 -5.51 2.16
CA PHE A 59 -5.15 -4.87 0.87
C PHE A 59 -6.55 -4.28 0.82
N SER A 60 -6.66 -3.10 0.22
CA SER A 60 -7.95 -2.40 0.05
C SER A 60 -8.94 -3.21 -0.79
N SER A 61 -8.44 -4.04 -1.72
CA SER A 61 -9.24 -4.98 -2.51
C SER A 61 -10.19 -5.83 -1.65
N ASN A 62 -9.75 -6.27 -0.46
CA ASN A 62 -10.57 -7.07 0.44
C ASN A 62 -11.80 -6.31 0.95
N LYS A 63 -11.61 -5.05 1.42
CA LYS A 63 -12.72 -4.22 1.91
C LYS A 63 -13.65 -3.81 0.77
N LEU A 64 -13.08 -3.41 -0.36
CA LEU A 64 -13.85 -2.98 -1.53
C LEU A 64 -14.61 -4.15 -2.15
N GLY A 65 -14.00 -5.34 -2.22
CA GLY A 65 -14.68 -6.55 -2.66
C GLY A 65 -15.85 -6.92 -1.76
N ALA A 66 -15.63 -6.93 -0.43
CA ALA A 66 -16.70 -7.19 0.54
C ALA A 66 -17.85 -6.17 0.43
N PHE A 67 -17.53 -4.88 0.29
CA PHE A 67 -18.52 -3.82 0.09
C PHE A 67 -19.37 -4.00 -1.18
N LEU A 68 -18.74 -4.44 -2.27
CA LEU A 68 -19.41 -4.66 -3.55
C LEU A 68 -20.05 -6.04 -3.68
N GLY A 69 -19.78 -6.96 -2.76
CA GLY A 69 -20.24 -8.35 -2.84
C GLY A 69 -19.48 -9.18 -3.88
N VAL A 70 -18.21 -8.85 -4.13
CA VAL A 70 -17.30 -9.56 -5.02
C VAL A 70 -16.23 -10.26 -4.18
N GLU A 71 -16.09 -11.57 -4.34
CA GLU A 71 -15.06 -12.35 -3.66
C GLU A 71 -13.66 -12.00 -4.22
N ILE A 72 -12.70 -11.74 -3.34
CA ILE A 72 -11.31 -11.47 -3.74
C ILE A 72 -10.44 -12.69 -3.47
N LYS A 73 -9.84 -13.23 -4.52
CA LYS A 73 -8.88 -14.32 -4.46
C LYS A 73 -7.46 -13.77 -4.58
N GLN A 74 -6.63 -14.07 -3.59
CA GLN A 74 -5.26 -13.56 -3.46
C GLN A 74 -4.26 -14.73 -3.37
N PRO A 75 -3.83 -15.32 -4.49
CA PRO A 75 -2.96 -16.50 -4.50
C PRO A 75 -1.67 -16.30 -3.71
N TYR A 76 -1.06 -15.11 -3.77
CA TYR A 76 0.17 -14.81 -3.02
C TYR A 76 -0.01 -14.75 -1.49
N ARG A 77 -1.25 -14.78 -1.00
CA ARG A 77 -1.55 -14.90 0.44
C ARG A 77 -1.79 -16.35 0.88
N ASP A 78 -1.74 -17.31 -0.04
CA ASP A 78 -1.75 -18.74 0.34
C ASP A 78 -0.55 -19.03 1.22
N LYS A 79 -0.79 -19.79 2.31
CA LYS A 79 0.26 -20.09 3.29
C LYS A 79 1.49 -20.73 2.66
N LYS A 80 1.31 -21.62 1.68
CA LYS A 80 2.44 -22.28 1.00
C LYS A 80 3.30 -21.29 0.22
N ILE A 81 2.68 -20.31 -0.43
CA ILE A 81 3.39 -19.25 -1.17
C ILE A 81 4.10 -18.32 -0.20
N VAL A 82 3.46 -17.97 0.92
CA VAL A 82 4.09 -17.13 1.96
C VAL A 82 5.29 -17.86 2.56
N ASP A 83 5.13 -19.12 2.98
CA ASP A 83 6.23 -19.91 3.55
C ASP A 83 7.40 -20.03 2.55
N PHE A 84 7.11 -20.40 1.31
CA PHE A 84 8.11 -20.44 0.24
C PHE A 84 8.85 -19.10 0.07
N ALA A 85 8.12 -17.99 0.02
CA ALA A 85 8.73 -16.68 -0.14
C ALA A 85 9.60 -16.28 1.06
N LEU A 86 9.25 -16.72 2.28
CA LEU A 86 10.03 -16.45 3.49
C LEU A 86 11.33 -17.27 3.56
N GLU A 87 11.36 -18.46 2.96
CA GLU A 87 12.54 -19.33 2.89
C GLU A 87 13.44 -19.01 1.70
N LEU A 88 12.92 -18.27 0.70
CA LEU A 88 13.63 -17.97 -0.53
C LEU A 88 14.84 -17.05 -0.29
N ASP A 89 15.96 -17.39 -0.89
CA ASP A 89 17.17 -16.55 -0.89
C ASP A 89 16.85 -15.14 -1.45
N PRO A 90 17.33 -14.07 -0.81
CA PRO A 90 17.20 -12.70 -1.30
C PRO A 90 17.65 -12.50 -2.75
N ASP A 91 18.71 -13.19 -3.20
CA ASP A 91 19.21 -13.13 -4.58
C ASP A 91 18.22 -13.70 -5.61
N LEU A 92 17.26 -14.51 -5.18
CA LEU A 92 16.17 -14.97 -6.03
C LEU A 92 14.96 -14.02 -6.00
N LYS A 93 14.95 -13.06 -5.09
CA LYS A 93 13.95 -11.99 -5.05
C LYS A 93 14.39 -10.78 -5.83
N ILE A 94 15.68 -10.37 -5.72
CA ILE A 94 16.24 -9.19 -6.36
C ILE A 94 17.52 -9.56 -7.12
N ARG A 95 17.57 -9.24 -8.40
CA ARG A 95 18.79 -9.40 -9.22
C ARG A 95 18.95 -8.26 -10.23
N LYS A 96 20.19 -8.15 -10.74
CA LYS A 96 20.49 -7.25 -11.85
C LYS A 96 20.36 -7.99 -13.19
N LYS A 97 19.74 -7.32 -14.17
CA LYS A 97 19.74 -7.69 -15.59
C LYS A 97 19.97 -6.40 -16.38
N ASP A 98 20.90 -6.41 -17.30
CA ASP A 98 21.23 -5.26 -18.15
C ASP A 98 21.49 -3.95 -17.38
N GLY A 99 22.22 -4.07 -16.26
CA GLY A 99 22.57 -2.94 -15.39
C GLY A 99 21.49 -2.46 -14.42
N ARG A 100 20.27 -2.98 -14.49
CA ARG A 100 19.13 -2.62 -13.63
C ARG A 100 18.84 -3.68 -12.58
N LYS A 101 18.42 -3.25 -11.38
CA LYS A 101 17.88 -4.15 -10.34
C LYS A 101 16.40 -4.42 -10.61
N TYR A 102 16.02 -5.69 -10.57
CA TYR A 102 14.62 -6.13 -10.67
C TYR A 102 14.22 -6.89 -9.42
N GLY A 103 13.14 -6.48 -8.79
CA GLY A 103 12.41 -7.30 -7.82
C GLY A 103 11.55 -8.36 -8.49
N LYS A 104 10.99 -9.25 -7.70
CA LYS A 104 10.21 -10.40 -8.19
C LYS A 104 10.99 -11.27 -9.18
N TRP A 105 12.31 -11.38 -8.98
CA TRP A 105 13.21 -12.02 -9.94
C TRP A 105 12.76 -13.43 -10.30
N ILE A 106 12.52 -14.27 -9.30
CA ILE A 106 12.11 -15.66 -9.52
C ILE A 106 10.80 -15.76 -10.31
N LEU A 107 9.81 -14.88 -10.03
CA LEU A 107 8.55 -14.86 -10.75
C LEU A 107 8.75 -14.45 -12.21
N ARG A 108 9.56 -13.41 -12.45
CA ARG A 108 9.88 -12.95 -13.81
C ARG A 108 10.57 -14.03 -14.63
N THR A 109 11.55 -14.70 -14.02
CA THR A 109 12.29 -15.79 -14.68
C THR A 109 11.41 -17.01 -14.93
N ALA A 110 10.57 -17.38 -13.96
CA ALA A 110 9.68 -18.54 -14.10
C ALA A 110 8.67 -18.38 -15.23
N PHE A 111 8.21 -17.16 -15.50
CA PHE A 111 7.20 -16.87 -16.53
C PHE A 111 7.75 -16.12 -17.74
N GLU A 112 9.09 -16.05 -17.90
CA GLU A 112 9.70 -15.32 -19.02
C GLU A 112 9.30 -15.93 -20.39
N ALA A 113 9.18 -17.27 -20.44
CA ALA A 113 8.80 -17.96 -21.67
C ALA A 113 7.37 -17.61 -22.13
N GLU A 114 6.44 -17.46 -21.18
CA GLU A 114 5.04 -17.15 -21.45
C GLU A 114 4.80 -15.65 -21.65
N LEU A 115 5.50 -14.82 -20.93
CA LEU A 115 5.29 -13.36 -20.90
C LEU A 115 6.21 -12.60 -21.86
N GLY A 116 7.30 -13.21 -22.33
CA GLY A 116 8.27 -12.54 -23.18
C GLY A 116 8.81 -11.26 -22.57
N ALA A 117 8.89 -10.19 -23.35
CA ALA A 117 9.39 -8.88 -22.90
C ALA A 117 8.58 -8.27 -21.74
N VAL A 118 7.32 -8.61 -21.58
CA VAL A 118 6.47 -8.11 -20.50
C VAL A 118 6.96 -8.57 -19.13
N ALA A 119 7.63 -9.74 -19.04
CA ALA A 119 8.24 -10.21 -17.81
C ALA A 119 9.23 -9.20 -17.21
N TRP A 120 9.88 -8.41 -18.04
CA TRP A 120 10.91 -7.43 -17.65
C TRP A 120 10.44 -5.99 -17.67
N ARG A 121 9.12 -5.76 -17.81
CA ARG A 121 8.54 -4.42 -17.72
C ARG A 121 8.86 -3.79 -16.37
N GLU A 122 9.16 -2.50 -16.37
CA GLU A 122 9.32 -1.73 -15.13
C GLU A 122 8.02 -1.73 -14.31
N LYS A 123 8.20 -1.67 -12.99
CA LYS A 123 7.05 -1.53 -12.11
C LYS A 123 6.48 -0.12 -12.23
N GLU A 124 5.24 -0.05 -12.63
CA GLU A 124 4.46 1.18 -12.57
C GLU A 124 3.41 1.08 -11.48
N PRO A 125 3.27 2.13 -10.64
CA PRO A 125 2.15 2.24 -9.72
C PRO A 125 0.82 2.27 -10.50
N ILE A 126 -0.21 1.63 -9.95
CA ILE A 126 -1.52 1.54 -10.61
C ILE A 126 -2.13 2.91 -10.88
N GLU A 127 -1.89 3.89 -10.02
CA GLU A 127 -2.35 5.26 -10.18
C GLU A 127 -1.71 5.98 -11.36
N LEU A 128 -0.49 5.63 -11.74
CA LEU A 128 0.17 6.18 -12.92
C LEU A 128 -0.41 5.54 -14.19
N GLY A 129 -0.45 4.21 -14.24
CA GLY A 129 -0.98 3.49 -15.41
C GLY A 129 -2.45 3.74 -15.69
N SER A 130 -3.25 4.05 -14.66
CA SER A 130 -4.68 4.38 -14.81
C SER A 130 -4.95 5.87 -15.05
N GLY A 131 -3.94 6.75 -14.93
CA GLY A 131 -4.11 8.20 -15.02
C GLY A 131 -4.76 8.85 -13.80
N THR A 132 -5.05 8.10 -12.71
CA THR A 132 -5.68 8.69 -11.51
C THR A 132 -4.76 9.63 -10.73
N THR A 133 -3.49 9.74 -11.09
CA THR A 133 -2.58 10.80 -10.58
C THR A 133 -3.10 12.20 -10.87
N THR A 134 -3.82 12.41 -11.98
CA THR A 134 -4.43 13.70 -12.35
C THR A 134 -5.50 14.16 -11.35
N LEU A 135 -6.07 13.25 -10.56
CA LEU A 135 -7.02 13.58 -9.50
C LEU A 135 -6.43 14.55 -8.47
N ARG A 136 -5.11 14.49 -8.25
CA ARG A 136 -4.40 15.41 -7.35
C ARG A 136 -4.55 16.87 -7.82
N ASP A 137 -4.39 17.11 -9.10
CA ASP A 137 -4.47 18.47 -9.67
C ASP A 137 -5.91 18.98 -9.61
N VAL A 138 -6.89 18.11 -9.87
CA VAL A 138 -8.32 18.46 -9.71
C VAL A 138 -8.63 18.86 -8.27
N ILE A 139 -8.16 18.11 -7.28
CA ILE A 139 -8.37 18.41 -5.85
C ILE A 139 -7.64 19.70 -5.46
N ARG A 140 -6.38 19.87 -5.88
CA ARG A 140 -5.61 21.08 -5.61
C ARG A 140 -6.27 22.34 -6.15
N GLY A 141 -6.86 22.23 -7.33
CA GLY A 141 -7.60 23.36 -7.94
C GLY A 141 -8.89 23.73 -7.22
N LYS A 142 -9.45 22.84 -6.40
CA LYS A 142 -10.68 23.09 -5.61
C LYS A 142 -10.45 23.82 -4.29
N ILE A 143 -9.24 23.82 -3.77
CA ILE A 143 -8.90 24.38 -2.45
C ILE A 143 -7.86 25.48 -2.63
N SER A 144 -8.19 26.73 -2.31
CA SER A 144 -7.23 27.83 -2.33
C SER A 144 -6.19 27.66 -1.20
N ASP A 145 -5.03 28.36 -1.32
CA ASP A 145 -4.00 28.32 -0.26
C ASP A 145 -4.52 28.96 1.03
N ALA A 146 -5.30 30.04 0.92
CA ALA A 146 -5.90 30.71 2.06
C ALA A 146 -6.89 29.79 2.79
N GLU A 147 -7.73 29.06 2.05
CA GLU A 147 -8.66 28.07 2.61
C GLU A 147 -7.92 26.91 3.27
N PHE A 148 -6.87 26.41 2.63
CA PHE A 148 -6.04 25.33 3.19
C PHE A 148 -5.45 25.72 4.55
N GLU A 149 -4.83 26.91 4.63
CA GLU A 149 -4.25 27.40 5.89
C GLU A 149 -5.30 27.73 6.96
N ALA A 150 -6.47 28.23 6.57
CA ALA A 150 -7.57 28.48 7.50
C ALA A 150 -8.11 27.15 8.11
N LYS A 151 -8.33 26.14 7.27
CA LYS A 151 -8.82 24.82 7.72
C LYS A 151 -7.78 24.06 8.54
N LYS A 152 -6.49 24.18 8.19
CA LYS A 152 -5.39 23.64 8.98
C LYS A 152 -5.42 24.16 10.42
N ARG A 153 -5.59 25.47 10.58
CA ARG A 153 -5.73 26.10 11.91
C ARG A 153 -7.02 25.67 12.63
N ALA A 154 -8.13 25.64 11.92
CA ALA A 154 -9.44 25.29 12.48
C ALA A 154 -9.50 23.85 13.00
N TYR A 155 -8.88 22.91 12.28
CA TYR A 155 -8.82 21.51 12.68
C TYR A 155 -7.70 21.20 13.70
N GLY A 156 -6.74 22.12 13.87
CA GLY A 156 -5.56 21.89 14.73
C GLY A 156 -4.72 20.69 14.30
N MET A 157 -4.67 20.43 12.98
CA MET A 157 -3.99 19.26 12.40
C MET A 157 -2.96 19.67 11.36
N GLU A 158 -1.88 18.90 11.30
CA GLU A 158 -0.90 19.01 10.22
C GLU A 158 -1.37 18.19 9.01
N PHE A 159 -1.70 18.89 7.92
CA PHE A 159 -1.99 18.27 6.63
C PHE A 159 -0.76 18.32 5.74
N MET A 160 -0.41 17.19 5.12
CA MET A 160 0.72 17.12 4.19
C MET A 160 0.50 17.96 2.93
N ASN A 161 -0.74 18.05 2.49
CA ASN A 161 -1.14 18.75 1.27
C ASN A 161 -2.67 18.91 1.23
N LYS A 162 -3.18 19.59 0.18
CA LYS A 162 -4.61 19.84 -0.04
C LYS A 162 -5.41 18.53 -0.23
N GLU A 163 -4.83 17.51 -0.85
CA GLU A 163 -5.47 16.21 -1.01
C GLU A 163 -5.70 15.53 0.34
N HIS A 164 -4.72 15.63 1.27
CA HIS A 164 -4.89 15.11 2.63
C HIS A 164 -6.04 15.79 3.35
N LEU A 165 -6.15 17.11 3.25
CA LEU A 165 -7.28 17.88 3.80
C LEU A 165 -8.62 17.45 3.17
N PHE A 166 -8.69 17.36 1.84
CA PHE A 166 -9.89 16.97 1.11
C PHE A 166 -10.42 15.60 1.56
N PHE A 167 -9.54 14.60 1.65
CA PHE A 167 -9.94 13.27 2.10
C PHE A 167 -10.26 13.22 3.59
N TYR A 168 -9.62 14.06 4.40
CA TYR A 168 -9.97 14.18 5.82
C TYR A 168 -11.40 14.72 6.00
N GLU A 169 -11.80 15.71 5.21
CA GLU A 169 -13.16 16.27 5.26
C GLU A 169 -14.21 15.21 4.86
N ILE A 170 -13.94 14.44 3.80
CA ILE A 170 -14.80 13.30 3.44
C ILE A 170 -14.84 12.26 4.56
N TYR A 171 -13.70 11.96 5.19
CA TYR A 171 -13.66 11.04 6.32
C TYR A 171 -14.55 11.53 7.47
N LYS A 172 -14.47 12.81 7.83
CA LYS A 172 -15.31 13.40 8.89
C LYS A 172 -16.80 13.33 8.56
N GLU A 173 -17.17 13.58 7.32
CA GLU A 173 -18.56 13.53 6.87
C GLU A 173 -19.11 12.10 6.90
N VAL A 174 -18.35 11.13 6.43
CA VAL A 174 -18.82 9.76 6.20
C VAL A 174 -18.62 8.85 7.42
N VAL A 175 -17.52 9.01 8.14
CA VAL A 175 -17.11 8.13 9.24
C VAL A 175 -17.24 8.81 10.60
N GLY A 176 -16.97 10.11 10.68
CA GLY A 176 -17.02 10.89 11.91
C GLY A 176 -15.64 11.27 12.44
N GLU A 177 -15.48 11.31 13.77
CA GLU A 177 -14.24 11.73 14.41
C GLU A 177 -13.12 10.68 14.29
N ILE A 178 -11.89 11.18 14.25
CA ILE A 178 -10.70 10.31 14.25
C ILE A 178 -10.64 9.54 15.58
N PRO A 179 -10.45 8.22 15.55
CA PRO A 179 -10.32 7.42 16.77
C PRO A 179 -9.18 7.93 17.64
N ARG A 180 -9.48 8.30 18.87
CA ARG A 180 -8.48 8.70 19.86
C ARG A 180 -7.73 7.48 20.40
N PRO A 181 -6.44 7.60 20.76
CA PRO A 181 -5.73 6.51 21.44
C PRO A 181 -6.37 6.23 22.79
N GLU A 182 -6.50 4.96 23.12
CA GLU A 182 -7.01 4.51 24.43
C GLU A 182 -5.98 4.67 25.56
N GLY A 183 -4.74 5.02 25.19
CA GLY A 183 -3.66 5.26 26.17
C GLY A 183 -3.01 3.99 26.72
N ASN A 184 -3.21 2.84 26.05
CA ASN A 184 -2.59 1.58 26.46
C ASN A 184 -1.23 1.37 25.78
N GLU A 185 -0.38 0.50 26.37
CA GLU A 185 0.97 0.23 25.87
C GLU A 185 1.03 -0.44 24.49
N LYS A 186 -0.09 -1.01 24.02
CA LYS A 186 -0.17 -1.69 22.72
C LYS A 186 -0.41 -0.73 21.57
N GLU A 187 -0.64 0.54 21.86
CA GLU A 187 -0.92 1.59 20.90
C GLU A 187 0.23 2.59 20.75
N LYS A 188 0.25 3.25 19.61
CA LYS A 188 1.04 4.44 19.30
C LYS A 188 0.15 5.50 18.68
N VAL A 189 0.55 6.77 18.82
CA VAL A 189 -0.17 7.92 18.27
C VAL A 189 0.39 8.28 16.89
N CYS A 190 -0.48 8.44 15.91
CA CYS A 190 -0.07 8.94 14.60
C CYS A 190 0.44 10.39 14.73
N PRO A 191 1.64 10.72 14.24
CA PRO A 191 2.20 12.08 14.36
C PRO A 191 1.42 13.12 13.55
N LEU A 192 0.72 12.72 12.48
CA LEU A 192 -0.05 13.64 11.64
C LEU A 192 -1.49 13.84 12.12
N CYS A 193 -2.27 12.74 12.19
CA CYS A 193 -3.70 12.84 12.50
C CYS A 193 -4.06 12.55 13.94
N ARG A 194 -3.09 12.21 14.78
CA ARG A 194 -3.26 11.89 16.20
C ARG A 194 -4.15 10.67 16.50
N ALA A 195 -4.44 9.85 15.50
CA ALA A 195 -5.18 8.61 15.69
C ALA A 195 -4.39 7.61 16.56
N GLY A 196 -5.10 6.83 17.36
CA GLY A 196 -4.56 5.64 18.02
C GLY A 196 -4.34 4.52 16.99
N LEU A 197 -3.17 3.87 17.03
CA LEU A 197 -2.77 2.82 16.11
C LEU A 197 -2.10 1.67 16.87
N PRO A 198 -2.32 0.41 16.50
CA PRO A 198 -1.50 -0.69 16.99
C PRO A 198 -0.01 -0.44 16.75
N ARG A 199 0.86 -0.73 17.73
CA ARG A 199 2.31 -0.47 17.63
C ARG A 199 2.98 -1.12 16.43
N ASN A 200 2.51 -2.30 16.01
CA ASN A 200 3.05 -3.06 14.89
C ASN A 200 2.61 -2.55 13.50
N LYS A 201 1.78 -1.51 13.40
CA LYS A 201 1.36 -0.97 12.11
C LYS A 201 2.44 -0.10 11.47
N PHE A 202 2.71 -0.33 10.17
CA PHE A 202 3.69 0.44 9.38
C PHE A 202 3.15 1.79 8.90
N HIS A 203 1.83 1.91 8.80
CA HIS A 203 1.19 3.15 8.39
C HIS A 203 -0.13 3.36 9.11
N CYS A 204 -0.52 4.61 9.16
CA CYS A 204 -1.79 5.02 9.70
C CYS A 204 -2.92 4.69 8.73
N ASN A 205 -3.87 3.90 9.17
CA ASN A 205 -5.05 3.55 8.38
C ASN A 205 -6.01 4.73 8.16
N ILE A 206 -5.83 5.84 8.91
CA ILE A 206 -6.69 7.02 8.82
C ILE A 206 -6.13 8.01 7.80
N CYS A 207 -4.87 8.43 7.93
CA CYS A 207 -4.29 9.47 7.09
C CYS A 207 -3.22 8.97 6.10
N GLY A 208 -2.84 7.69 6.14
CA GLY A 208 -1.83 7.12 5.27
C GLY A 208 -0.38 7.47 5.64
N PHE A 209 -0.13 8.11 6.79
CA PHE A 209 1.23 8.36 7.24
C PHE A 209 2.01 7.05 7.35
N SER A 210 3.17 6.98 6.70
CA SER A 210 4.07 5.82 6.76
C SER A 210 5.24 6.11 7.70
N TYR A 211 5.48 5.19 8.62
CA TYR A 211 6.64 5.28 9.51
C TYR A 211 7.92 4.88 8.77
N PRO A 212 9.07 5.52 9.08
CA PRO A 212 10.36 5.14 8.49
C PRO A 212 10.70 3.67 8.76
N LEU A 213 11.28 2.99 7.79
CA LEU A 213 11.66 1.57 7.84
C LEU A 213 12.57 1.23 9.03
N GLY A 214 13.54 2.10 9.36
CA GLY A 214 14.50 1.88 10.44
C GLY A 214 13.88 1.62 11.82
N LYS A 215 12.67 2.12 12.09
CA LYS A 215 11.94 1.81 13.33
C LYS A 215 11.34 0.41 13.41
N TYR A 216 11.36 -0.35 12.30
CA TYR A 216 10.80 -1.69 12.23
C TYR A 216 11.85 -2.79 12.17
N LEU A 217 13.06 -2.42 11.78
CA LEU A 217 14.19 -3.35 11.73
C LEU A 217 14.84 -3.54 13.11
N GLY A 218 14.24 -2.97 14.17
CA GLY A 218 14.77 -2.93 15.51
C GLY A 218 15.85 -1.86 15.64
N ASP A 219 15.78 -0.99 16.64
CA ASP A 219 16.84 -0.05 16.97
C ASP A 219 18.14 -0.85 17.23
N LYS A 220 18.87 -1.14 16.16
CA LYS A 220 20.28 -1.50 16.23
C LYS A 220 21.07 -0.19 16.13
N HIS A 221 20.92 0.69 17.16
CA HIS A 221 21.90 1.72 17.53
C HIS A 221 21.56 2.27 18.91
#